data_288b9d9951b0a934b9a56e18c2cf889c
#
_entry.id   288b9d9951b0a934b9a56e18c2cf889c
#
_cell.length_a   1.000
_cell.length_b   1.000
_cell.length_c   1.000
_cell.angle_alpha   90.00
_cell.angle_beta   90.00
_cell.angle_gamma   90.00
#
_symmetry.space_group_name_H-M   'P 1'
#
loop_
_entity.id
_entity.type
_entity.pdbx_description
1 polymer ?
#
loop_
_entity_poly.entity_id
_entity_poly.type
_entity_poly.pdbx_seq_one_letter_code
_entity_poly.pdbx_strand_id
1 'polypeptide(L)'
;MSLSEQKYKTFEPVYSCKYFRILHKNSAKQSLDISISRKHFKLAVNRNKIKRRIKEIFREGSLLEVFGGHVVFCVFGPLERLSYTQTKQEIFFAKEFYLKGG
;
A
#
# COMPACT_ATOMS: atom_id res chain seq x y z
N MET A 1 -8.95 15.99 8.34
CA MET A 1 -9.02 14.59 7.87
C MET A 1 -9.27 14.57 6.38
N SER A 2 -8.51 13.77 5.63
CA SER A 2 -8.68 13.67 4.18
C SER A 2 -9.88 12.80 3.82
N LEU A 3 -10.38 12.97 2.58
CA LEU A 3 -11.47 12.13 2.09
C LEU A 3 -11.08 10.65 2.08
N SER A 4 -9.81 10.36 1.80
CA SER A 4 -9.31 8.99 1.81
C SER A 4 -9.41 8.36 3.19
N GLU A 5 -9.09 9.11 4.24
CA GLU A 5 -9.19 8.62 5.61
C GLU A 5 -10.64 8.35 6.00
N GLN A 6 -11.57 9.20 5.58
CA GLN A 6 -12.98 8.97 5.84
C GLN A 6 -13.50 7.75 5.11
N LYS A 7 -13.05 7.54 3.87
CA LYS A 7 -13.45 6.40 3.06
C LYS A 7 -13.04 5.07 3.69
N TYR A 8 -11.89 5.05 4.34
CA TYR A 8 -11.32 3.82 4.90
C TYR A 8 -11.36 3.78 6.42
N LYS A 9 -12.27 4.50 7.06
CA LYS A 9 -12.28 4.58 8.53
C LYS A 9 -12.58 3.26 9.23
N THR A 10 -13.19 2.30 8.53
CA THR A 10 -13.45 0.97 9.09
C THR A 10 -12.25 0.02 8.94
N PHE A 11 -11.21 0.46 8.25
CA PHE A 11 -9.99 -0.32 8.07
C PHE A 11 -9.04 -0.07 9.24
N GLU A 12 -8.27 -1.10 9.57
CA GLU A 12 -7.26 -0.99 10.64
C GLU A 12 -5.87 -0.80 10.03
N PRO A 13 -5.04 0.09 10.61
CA PRO A 13 -3.66 0.23 10.15
C PRO A 13 -2.85 -1.00 10.55
N VAL A 14 -2.19 -1.60 9.57
CA VAL A 14 -1.32 -2.76 9.77
C VAL A 14 0.13 -2.31 9.89
N TYR A 15 0.51 -1.33 9.09
CA TYR A 15 1.88 -0.84 9.04
C TYR A 15 1.88 0.58 8.49
N SER A 16 2.78 1.42 8.99
CA SER A 16 2.91 2.78 8.50
C SER A 16 4.37 3.22 8.57
N CYS A 17 4.82 3.92 7.53
CA CYS A 17 6.14 4.53 7.49
C CYS A 17 6.04 5.84 6.72
N LYS A 18 7.18 6.49 6.46
CA LYS A 18 7.16 7.77 5.76
C LYS A 18 6.82 7.65 4.28
N TYR A 19 6.89 6.44 3.72
CA TYR A 19 6.65 6.20 2.29
C TYR A 19 5.24 5.72 2.00
N PHE A 20 4.61 4.99 2.94
CA PHE A 20 3.29 4.43 2.72
C PHE A 20 2.65 3.99 4.03
N ARG A 21 1.35 3.70 3.94
CA ARG A 21 0.58 3.10 5.03
C ARG A 21 -0.23 1.96 4.46
N ILE A 22 -0.28 0.85 5.18
CA ILE A 22 -1.09 -0.30 4.80
C ILE A 22 -2.27 -0.42 5.76
N LEU A 23 -3.47 -0.44 5.21
CA LEU A 23 -4.71 -0.62 5.94
C LEU A 23 -5.30 -1.97 5.58
N HIS A 24 -6.05 -2.55 6.50
CA HIS A 24 -6.61 -3.88 6.31
C HIS A 24 -8.03 -3.97 6.88
N LYS A 25 -8.87 -4.73 6.19
CA LYS A 25 -10.22 -5.06 6.65
C LYS A 25 -10.51 -6.51 6.30
N ASN A 26 -11.08 -7.26 7.25
CA ASN A 26 -11.48 -8.62 6.98
C ASN A 26 -12.56 -8.66 5.89
N SER A 27 -12.37 -9.56 4.93
CA SER A 27 -13.30 -9.72 3.81
C SER A 27 -13.15 -11.14 3.26
N ALA A 28 -14.25 -11.71 2.81
CA ALA A 28 -14.22 -13.02 2.17
C ALA A 28 -13.45 -13.00 0.85
N LYS A 29 -13.41 -11.84 0.20
CA LYS A 29 -12.72 -11.66 -1.08
C LYS A 29 -11.42 -10.89 -0.87
N GLN A 30 -10.31 -11.45 -1.36
CA GLN A 30 -9.03 -10.76 -1.34
C GLN A 30 -9.04 -9.65 -2.40
N SER A 31 -8.62 -8.46 -2.01
CA SER A 31 -8.53 -7.34 -2.93
C SER A 31 -7.48 -6.34 -2.48
N LEU A 32 -6.98 -5.56 -3.42
CA LEU A 32 -5.99 -4.52 -3.18
C LEU A 32 -6.45 -3.22 -3.81
N ASP A 33 -6.57 -2.18 -2.99
CA ASP A 33 -6.77 -0.82 -3.46
C ASP A 33 -5.50 -0.02 -3.21
N ILE A 34 -5.13 0.82 -4.17
CA ILE A 34 -3.97 1.70 -4.02
C ILE A 34 -4.46 3.13 -4.04
N SER A 35 -4.25 3.83 -2.93
CA SER A 35 -4.65 5.22 -2.78
C SER A 35 -3.45 6.12 -3.02
N ILE A 36 -3.53 6.99 -4.03
CA ILE A 36 -2.47 7.93 -4.39
C ILE A 36 -3.06 9.33 -4.46
N SER A 37 -2.50 10.25 -3.69
CA SER A 37 -2.96 11.62 -3.66
C SER A 37 -2.62 12.36 -4.96
N ARG A 38 -3.63 12.96 -5.59
CA ARG A 38 -3.41 13.83 -6.76
C ARG A 38 -2.66 15.10 -6.38
N LYS A 39 -2.71 15.47 -5.12
CA LYS A 39 -2.01 16.64 -4.62
C LYS A 39 -0.50 16.46 -4.69
N HIS A 40 -0.01 15.27 -4.35
CA HIS A 40 1.42 14.97 -4.36
C HIS A 40 1.89 14.42 -5.71
N PHE A 41 1.01 13.77 -6.46
CA PHE A 41 1.33 13.13 -7.74
C PHE A 41 0.37 13.66 -8.79
N LYS A 42 0.68 14.83 -9.31
CA LYS A 42 -0.21 15.55 -10.23
C LYS A 42 -0.36 14.88 -11.59
N LEU A 43 0.71 14.23 -12.08
CA LEU A 43 0.67 13.59 -13.39
C LEU A 43 0.08 12.19 -13.31
N ALA A 44 -0.94 11.93 -14.13
CA ALA A 44 -1.59 10.62 -14.17
C ALA A 44 -0.61 9.51 -14.55
N VAL A 45 0.35 9.81 -15.42
CA VAL A 45 1.39 8.86 -15.82
C VAL A 45 2.18 8.37 -14.61
N ASN A 46 2.57 9.27 -13.72
CA ASN A 46 3.33 8.91 -12.53
C ASN A 46 2.50 8.06 -11.58
N ARG A 47 1.23 8.43 -11.39
CA ARG A 47 0.33 7.64 -10.52
C ARG A 47 0.15 6.21 -11.06
N ASN A 48 -0.06 6.08 -12.36
CA ASN A 48 -0.24 4.77 -12.98
C ASN A 48 1.01 3.91 -12.89
N LYS A 49 2.19 4.52 -13.05
CA LYS A 49 3.47 3.84 -12.92
C LYS A 49 3.66 3.28 -11.51
N ILE A 50 3.35 4.08 -10.48
CA ILE A 50 3.46 3.66 -9.09
C ILE A 50 2.48 2.53 -8.79
N LYS A 51 1.24 2.65 -9.25
CA LYS A 51 0.24 1.60 -9.06
C LYS A 51 0.70 0.27 -9.65
N ARG A 52 1.25 0.30 -10.86
CA ARG A 52 1.75 -0.91 -11.51
C ARG A 52 2.89 -1.55 -10.72
N ARG A 53 3.83 -0.73 -10.22
CA ARG A 53 4.95 -1.23 -9.42
C ARG A 53 4.45 -1.93 -8.15
N ILE A 54 3.51 -1.30 -7.45
CA ILE A 54 2.99 -1.84 -6.20
C ILE A 54 2.24 -3.14 -6.46
N LYS A 55 1.39 -3.17 -7.49
CA LYS A 55 0.66 -4.40 -7.86
C LYS A 55 1.62 -5.54 -8.20
N GLU A 56 2.70 -5.23 -8.91
CA GLU A 56 3.70 -6.23 -9.29
C GLU A 56 4.41 -6.78 -8.06
N ILE A 57 4.78 -5.91 -7.12
CA ILE A 57 5.43 -6.33 -5.87
C ILE A 57 4.50 -7.21 -5.05
N PHE A 58 3.22 -6.84 -4.95
CA PHE A 58 2.24 -7.66 -4.24
C PHE A 58 2.08 -9.02 -4.88
N ARG A 59 2.08 -9.07 -6.21
CA ARG A 59 1.98 -10.33 -6.94
C ARG A 59 3.20 -11.21 -6.72
N GLU A 60 4.40 -10.65 -6.84
CA GLU A 60 5.64 -11.41 -6.67
C GLU A 60 5.76 -12.03 -5.29
N GLY A 61 5.33 -11.31 -4.26
CA GLY A 61 5.43 -11.78 -2.88
C GLY A 61 4.19 -12.49 -2.37
N SER A 62 3.17 -12.65 -3.22
CA SER A 62 1.87 -13.22 -2.80
C SER A 62 1.32 -12.51 -1.57
N LEU A 63 1.46 -11.19 -1.53
CA LEU A 63 1.18 -10.40 -0.34
C LEU A 63 -0.29 -10.36 0.02
N LEU A 64 -1.19 -10.44 -0.97
CA LEU A 64 -2.63 -10.52 -0.68
C LEU A 64 -2.99 -11.79 0.07
N GLU A 65 -2.29 -12.87 -0.20
CA GLU A 65 -2.49 -14.12 0.54
C GLU A 65 -1.96 -13.99 1.97
N VAL A 66 -0.85 -13.26 2.14
CA VAL A 66 -0.26 -13.04 3.46
C VAL A 66 -1.18 -12.21 4.35
N PHE A 67 -1.65 -11.07 3.84
CA PHE A 67 -2.52 -10.18 4.61
C PHE A 67 -3.95 -10.71 4.69
N GLY A 68 -4.45 -11.26 3.59
CA GLY A 68 -5.85 -11.69 3.49
C GLY A 68 -6.81 -10.51 3.43
N GLY A 69 -8.06 -10.77 3.07
CA GLY A 69 -9.10 -9.75 3.07
C GLY A 69 -8.84 -8.58 2.13
N HIS A 70 -9.34 -7.42 2.51
CA HIS A 70 -9.21 -6.20 1.71
C HIS A 70 -8.04 -5.36 2.24
N VAL A 71 -7.05 -5.11 1.38
CA VAL A 71 -5.85 -4.34 1.71
C VAL A 71 -5.89 -3.01 0.97
N VAL A 72 -5.62 -1.93 1.69
CA VAL A 72 -5.47 -0.60 1.09
C VAL A 72 -4.03 -0.13 1.29
N PHE A 73 -3.37 0.19 0.20
CA PHE A 73 -2.01 0.70 0.20
C PHE A 73 -2.03 2.19 -0.08
N CYS A 74 -1.77 2.99 0.94
CA CYS A 74 -1.77 4.45 0.83
C CYS A 74 -0.37 4.95 0.52
N VAL A 75 -0.20 5.63 -0.60
CA VAL A 75 1.10 6.12 -1.07
C VAL A 75 1.32 7.54 -0.60
N PHE A 76 2.48 7.79 0.03
CA PHE A 76 2.90 9.12 0.44
C PHE A 76 3.92 9.68 -0.53
N GLY A 77 4.06 11.02 -0.57
CA GLY A 77 4.95 11.70 -1.51
C GLY A 77 6.36 11.17 -1.58
N PRO A 78 7.05 10.93 -0.45
CA PRO A 78 8.44 10.46 -0.49
C PRO A 78 8.67 9.14 -1.21
N LEU A 79 7.64 8.31 -1.39
CA LEU A 79 7.78 7.04 -2.10
C LEU A 79 8.26 7.25 -3.54
N GLU A 80 7.93 8.38 -4.15
CA GLU A 80 8.34 8.69 -5.53
C GLU A 80 9.86 8.65 -5.69
N ARG A 81 10.61 8.93 -4.62
CA ARG A 81 12.08 8.96 -4.65
C ARG A 81 12.71 7.58 -4.63
N LEU A 82 11.93 6.55 -4.34
CA LEU A 82 12.45 5.20 -4.24
C LEU A 82 12.50 4.55 -5.62
N SER A 83 13.56 3.75 -5.86
CA SER A 83 13.61 2.87 -7.00
C SER A 83 12.64 1.70 -6.81
N TYR A 84 12.45 0.90 -7.85
CA TYR A 84 11.63 -0.32 -7.76
C TYR A 84 12.16 -1.25 -6.65
N THR A 85 13.46 -1.48 -6.65
CA THR A 85 14.09 -2.37 -5.66
C THR A 85 13.92 -1.84 -4.24
N GLN A 86 14.11 -0.54 -4.04
CA GLN A 86 13.94 0.06 -2.73
C GLN A 86 12.49 -0.03 -2.26
N THR A 87 11.54 0.23 -3.16
CA THR A 87 10.12 0.10 -2.85
C THR A 87 9.78 -1.32 -2.43
N LYS A 88 10.30 -2.29 -3.18
CA LYS A 88 10.09 -3.71 -2.88
C LYS A 88 10.64 -4.08 -1.50
N GLN A 89 11.84 -3.61 -1.18
CA GLN A 89 12.44 -3.87 0.13
C GLN A 89 11.59 -3.32 1.27
N GLU A 90 11.08 -2.10 1.12
CA GLU A 90 10.23 -1.49 2.14
C GLU A 90 8.92 -2.25 2.33
N ILE A 91 8.31 -2.69 1.25
CA ILE A 91 7.05 -3.45 1.30
C ILE A 91 7.29 -4.83 1.94
N PHE A 92 8.38 -5.48 1.59
CA PHE A 92 8.71 -6.79 2.17
C PHE A 92 9.07 -6.66 3.65
N PHE A 93 9.65 -5.55 4.06
CA PHE A 93 9.86 -5.26 5.48
C PHE A 93 8.52 -5.18 6.21
N ALA A 94 7.54 -4.52 5.61
CA ALA A 94 6.21 -4.44 6.19
C ALA A 94 5.56 -5.81 6.33
N LYS A 95 5.76 -6.67 5.33
CA LYS A 95 5.29 -8.06 5.38
C LYS A 95 5.89 -8.81 6.55
N GLU A 96 7.20 -8.71 6.73
CA GLU A 96 7.89 -9.37 7.84
C GLU A 96 7.39 -8.86 9.18
N PHE A 97 7.20 -7.55 9.29
CA PHE A 97 6.65 -6.93 10.49
C PHE A 97 5.27 -7.52 10.83
N TYR A 98 4.42 -7.64 9.82
CA TYR A 98 3.08 -8.19 9.99
C TYR A 98 3.13 -9.66 10.43
N LEU A 99 4.00 -10.46 9.79
CA LEU A 99 4.12 -11.89 10.12
C LEU A 99 4.64 -12.14 11.51
N LYS A 100 5.38 -11.19 12.08
CA LYS A 100 5.89 -11.28 13.45
C LYS A 100 4.88 -10.81 14.50
N GLY A 101 3.66 -10.54 14.08
CA GLY A 101 2.59 -10.12 14.98
C GLY A 101 2.49 -8.62 15.17
N GLY A 102 3.16 -7.87 14.30
CA GLY A 102 3.08 -6.42 14.29
C GLY A 102 3.76 -5.73 15.40
#